data_8cb5254ff81f1e604f99031b87da09c6
#
_entry.id   8cb5254ff81f1e604f99031b87da09c6
#
_cell.length_a   1.000
_cell.length_b   1.000
_cell.length_c   1.000
_cell.angle_alpha   90.00
_cell.angle_beta   90.00
_cell.angle_gamma   90.00
#
_symmetry.space_group_name_H-M   'P 1'
#
loop_
_entity.id
_entity.type
_entity.pdbx_description
1 polymer ?
#
loop_
_entity_poly.entity_id
_entity_poly.type
_entity_poly.pdbx_seq_one_letter_code
_entity_poly.pdbx_strand_id
1 'polypeptide(L)'
;MRAFYFCAIFVLGLTLASCDGLKSNSEVKVDTWYSPQGTVQLDYLLGHDVGCKAVTMWLDSIKSSFREEDPQTLCKAYLIYQDRDYLTYYLNVENLPTEDYEGDTSYRVLTFIREDGHVLNVAELTDDMESLDRQILSHTRLENAWAIDALGGEEEFLAQIPNYSVGVTTRGLTFCYSVIEGTWLSLCNIPSAEVRSK
;
A
#
# COMPACT_ATOMS: atom_id res chain seq x y z
N MET A 1 42.41 9.46 16.01
CA MET A 1 41.22 10.12 16.60
C MET A 1 40.07 9.94 15.63
N ARG A 2 39.17 9.03 15.93
CA ARG A 2 37.96 8.78 15.12
C ARG A 2 36.80 9.46 15.82
N ALA A 3 36.22 10.48 15.19
CA ALA A 3 35.06 11.20 15.67
C ALA A 3 33.82 10.33 15.47
N PHE A 4 33.15 9.97 16.56
CA PHE A 4 31.82 9.35 16.54
C PHE A 4 30.79 10.44 16.30
N TYR A 5 30.13 10.41 15.15
CA TYR A 5 28.93 11.19 14.92
C TYR A 5 27.74 10.45 15.51
N PHE A 6 27.23 10.98 16.62
CA PHE A 6 25.91 10.61 17.14
C PHE A 6 24.86 11.29 16.26
N CYS A 7 24.19 10.52 15.42
CA CYS A 7 22.97 10.97 14.75
C CYS A 7 21.81 10.85 15.74
N ALA A 8 21.41 11.97 16.31
CA ALA A 8 20.18 12.07 17.10
C ALA A 8 19.01 11.98 16.15
N ILE A 9 18.29 10.87 16.18
CA ILE A 9 17.03 10.69 15.46
C ILE A 9 15.95 11.48 16.21
N PHE A 10 15.55 12.61 15.64
CA PHE A 10 14.36 13.34 16.07
C PHE A 10 13.13 12.53 15.65
N VAL A 11 12.52 11.87 16.63
CA VAL A 11 11.18 11.29 16.46
C VAL A 11 10.20 12.46 16.47
N LEU A 12 9.87 12.99 15.30
CA LEU A 12 8.71 13.86 15.13
C LEU A 12 7.45 12.97 15.19
N GLY A 13 6.86 12.90 16.37
CA GLY A 13 5.51 12.38 16.53
C GLY A 13 4.53 13.28 15.79
N LEU A 14 4.15 12.90 14.59
CA LEU A 14 2.97 13.44 13.92
C LEU A 14 1.75 12.90 14.66
N THR A 15 1.28 13.66 15.65
CA THR A 15 -0.07 13.50 16.18
C THR A 15 -1.03 13.91 15.09
N LEU A 16 -1.54 12.92 14.34
CA LEU A 16 -2.68 13.11 13.47
C LEU A 16 -3.86 13.48 14.37
N ALA A 17 -4.31 14.72 14.26
CA ALA A 17 -5.52 15.19 14.90
C ALA A 17 -6.70 14.34 14.40
N SER A 18 -7.13 13.41 15.25
CA SER A 18 -8.32 12.60 15.10
C SER A 18 -9.55 13.52 15.17
N CYS A 19 -10.29 13.62 14.07
CA CYS A 19 -11.67 14.08 14.12
C CYS A 19 -12.49 13.07 14.93
N ASP A 20 -13.25 13.59 15.89
CA ASP A 20 -14.09 12.84 16.83
C ASP A 20 -15.01 11.82 16.15
N GLY A 21 -14.90 10.57 16.58
CA GLY A 21 -15.86 9.53 16.27
C GLY A 21 -15.26 8.14 16.38
N LEU A 22 -15.30 7.56 17.58
CA LEU A 22 -14.90 6.19 17.92
C LEU A 22 -13.39 5.96 17.99
N LYS A 23 -12.89 6.02 19.22
CA LYS A 23 -11.54 5.57 19.59
C LYS A 23 -11.39 4.08 19.29
N SER A 24 -10.89 3.76 18.10
CA SER A 24 -10.19 2.52 17.88
C SER A 24 -8.85 2.66 18.57
N ASN A 25 -8.69 2.06 19.74
CA ASN A 25 -7.44 2.05 20.53
C ASN A 25 -6.39 1.13 19.88
N SER A 26 -6.15 1.24 18.59
CA SER A 26 -5.06 0.51 17.95
C SER A 26 -3.81 1.38 18.03
N GLU A 27 -2.89 1.01 18.88
CA GLU A 27 -1.56 1.60 18.96
C GLU A 27 -0.70 1.06 17.81
N VAL A 28 0.04 1.92 17.12
CA VAL A 28 0.97 1.52 16.06
C VAL A 28 2.34 1.31 16.69
N LYS A 29 2.91 0.11 16.50
CA LYS A 29 4.29 -0.21 16.85
C LYS A 29 5.12 -0.29 15.57
N VAL A 30 6.10 0.59 15.42
CA VAL A 30 7.07 0.52 14.34
C VAL A 30 8.13 -0.52 14.67
N ASP A 31 8.29 -1.53 13.83
CA ASP A 31 9.39 -2.49 13.88
C ASP A 31 10.34 -2.23 12.72
N THR A 32 11.62 -2.02 13.02
CA THR A 32 12.66 -1.78 12.02
C THR A 32 13.69 -2.88 12.12
N TRP A 33 13.84 -3.64 11.05
CA TRP A 33 14.82 -4.70 10.94
C TRP A 33 15.89 -4.33 9.95
N TYR A 34 17.13 -4.57 10.32
CA TYR A 34 18.32 -4.32 9.49
C TYR A 34 18.96 -5.65 9.16
N SER A 35 19.19 -5.89 7.88
CA SER A 35 19.98 -7.01 7.39
C SER A 35 21.13 -6.50 6.51
N PRO A 36 22.14 -7.34 6.20
CA PRO A 36 23.16 -6.99 5.21
C PRO A 36 22.58 -6.65 3.83
N GLN A 37 21.38 -7.15 3.52
CA GLN A 37 20.69 -7.00 2.24
C GLN A 37 19.75 -5.80 2.19
N GLY A 38 19.46 -5.17 3.31
CA GLY A 38 18.56 -4.01 3.30
C GLY A 38 17.94 -3.65 4.63
N THR A 39 16.98 -2.75 4.57
CA THR A 39 16.22 -2.28 5.72
C THR A 39 14.74 -2.54 5.51
N VAL A 40 14.11 -3.16 6.48
CA VAL A 40 12.67 -3.39 6.52
C VAL A 40 12.07 -2.60 7.67
N GLN A 41 11.14 -1.70 7.39
CA GLN A 41 10.38 -0.95 8.38
C GLN A 41 8.90 -1.28 8.25
N LEU A 42 8.31 -1.83 9.31
CA LEU A 42 6.93 -2.31 9.33
C LEU A 42 6.17 -1.66 10.49
N ASP A 43 4.99 -1.12 10.20
CA ASP A 43 4.08 -0.56 11.20
C ASP A 43 3.09 -1.62 11.64
N TYR A 44 3.33 -2.25 12.78
CA TYR A 44 2.41 -3.22 13.38
C TYR A 44 1.31 -2.53 14.17
N LEU A 45 0.08 -3.02 14.02
CA LEU A 45 -1.04 -2.62 14.84
C LEU A 45 -1.14 -3.50 16.08
N LEU A 46 -1.10 -2.86 17.25
CA LEU A 46 -1.33 -3.52 18.53
C LEU A 46 -2.85 -3.61 18.79
N GLY A 47 -3.51 -4.46 18.01
CA GLY A 47 -4.95 -4.73 18.13
C GLY A 47 -5.24 -6.22 18.24
N HIS A 48 -6.44 -6.56 18.73
CA HIS A 48 -6.84 -7.94 18.91
C HIS A 48 -7.93 -8.41 17.94
N ASP A 49 -8.46 -7.49 17.10
CA ASP A 49 -9.43 -7.84 16.10
C ASP A 49 -8.83 -8.71 14.98
N VAL A 50 -9.69 -9.30 14.16
CA VAL A 50 -9.30 -10.21 13.09
C VAL A 50 -8.48 -9.50 12.02
N GLY A 51 -8.84 -8.26 11.67
CA GLY A 51 -8.10 -7.45 10.70
C GLY A 51 -6.68 -7.13 11.16
N CYS A 52 -6.48 -6.77 12.44
CA CYS A 52 -5.14 -6.56 13.00
C CYS A 52 -4.27 -7.82 12.93
N LYS A 53 -4.86 -8.99 13.18
CA LYS A 53 -4.14 -10.28 13.06
C LYS A 53 -3.78 -10.58 11.61
N ALA A 54 -4.68 -10.34 10.66
CA ALA A 54 -4.44 -10.54 9.24
C ALA A 54 -3.29 -9.64 8.74
N VAL A 55 -3.31 -8.36 9.13
CA VAL A 55 -2.20 -7.43 8.86
C VAL A 55 -0.89 -7.93 9.44
N THR A 56 -0.88 -8.38 10.70
CA THR A 56 0.34 -8.94 11.34
C THR A 56 0.89 -10.12 10.55
N MET A 57 0.04 -11.07 10.15
CA MET A 57 0.46 -12.21 9.33
C MET A 57 1.02 -11.79 7.98
N TRP A 58 0.42 -10.79 7.35
CA TRP A 58 0.92 -10.24 6.10
C TRP A 58 2.28 -9.55 6.28
N LEU A 59 2.46 -8.72 7.30
CA LEU A 59 3.74 -8.07 7.61
C LEU A 59 4.84 -9.09 7.94
N ASP A 60 4.51 -10.15 8.68
CA ASP A 60 5.44 -11.24 8.98
C ASP A 60 5.82 -12.02 7.71
N SER A 61 4.90 -12.16 6.75
CA SER A 61 5.20 -12.77 5.45
C SER A 61 6.18 -11.92 4.63
N ILE A 62 6.03 -10.59 4.65
CA ILE A 62 6.99 -9.67 4.03
C ILE A 62 8.37 -9.88 4.68
N LYS A 63 8.44 -9.82 6.01
CA LYS A 63 9.69 -9.99 6.76
C LYS A 63 10.38 -11.32 6.43
N SER A 64 9.62 -12.39 6.28
CA SER A 64 10.14 -13.73 5.98
C SER A 64 10.52 -13.93 4.51
N SER A 65 10.08 -13.06 3.60
CA SER A 65 10.43 -13.15 2.18
C SER A 65 11.83 -12.63 1.87
N PHE A 66 12.42 -11.79 2.73
CA PHE A 66 13.78 -11.28 2.55
C PHE A 66 14.83 -12.36 2.80
N ARG A 67 15.61 -12.68 1.78
CA ARG A 67 16.68 -13.71 1.80
C ARG A 67 18.05 -13.06 1.73
N GLU A 68 19.08 -13.80 2.15
CA GLU A 68 20.46 -13.32 2.12
C GLU A 68 20.99 -13.05 0.70
N GLU A 69 20.34 -13.62 -0.31
CA GLU A 69 20.72 -13.53 -1.73
C GLU A 69 20.04 -12.35 -2.45
N ASP A 70 19.10 -11.69 -1.80
CA ASP A 70 18.35 -10.59 -2.42
C ASP A 70 19.24 -9.35 -2.61
N PRO A 71 19.01 -8.52 -3.65
CA PRO A 71 19.67 -7.24 -3.81
C PRO A 71 19.41 -6.35 -2.59
N GLN A 72 20.22 -5.33 -2.39
CA GLN A 72 19.97 -4.38 -1.31
C GLN A 72 18.60 -3.73 -1.49
N THR A 73 17.69 -3.97 -0.54
CA THR A 73 16.30 -3.57 -0.63
C THR A 73 15.91 -2.72 0.57
N LEU A 74 15.22 -1.61 0.31
CA LEU A 74 14.51 -0.84 1.31
C LEU A 74 13.03 -1.20 1.21
N CYS A 75 12.47 -1.79 2.26
CA CYS A 75 11.05 -2.12 2.31
C CYS A 75 10.39 -1.36 3.46
N LYS A 76 9.29 -0.67 3.14
CA LYS A 76 8.49 0.05 4.13
C LYS A 76 7.03 -0.31 3.96
N ALA A 77 6.41 -0.84 5.01
CA ALA A 77 4.98 -1.04 5.07
C ALA A 77 4.42 -0.22 6.24
N TYR A 78 3.58 0.75 5.96
CA TYR A 78 3.02 1.63 6.97
C TYR A 78 1.54 1.86 6.79
N LEU A 79 0.88 2.03 7.95
CA LEU A 79 -0.54 2.31 8.01
C LEU A 79 -0.80 3.74 7.50
N ILE A 80 -1.61 3.88 6.46
CA ILE A 80 -1.98 5.19 5.90
C ILE A 80 -3.42 5.61 6.25
N TYR A 81 -4.26 4.63 6.59
CA TYR A 81 -5.65 4.88 6.97
C TYR A 81 -6.16 3.79 7.90
N GLN A 82 -6.96 4.18 8.87
CA GLN A 82 -7.74 3.26 9.69
C GLN A 82 -9.05 3.90 10.12
N ASP A 83 -10.09 3.10 10.13
CA ASP A 83 -11.38 3.44 10.74
C ASP A 83 -11.99 2.21 11.42
N ARG A 84 -13.32 2.22 11.58
CA ARG A 84 -14.06 1.11 12.19
C ARG A 84 -14.00 -0.17 11.35
N ASP A 85 -14.00 -0.03 10.02
CA ASP A 85 -14.25 -1.12 9.08
C ASP A 85 -12.98 -1.51 8.32
N TYR A 86 -12.02 -0.57 8.16
CA TYR A 86 -10.86 -0.72 7.27
C TYR A 86 -9.52 -0.42 7.93
N LEU A 87 -8.49 -1.14 7.45
CA LEU A 87 -7.08 -0.89 7.72
C LEU A 87 -6.35 -0.82 6.38
N THR A 88 -5.85 0.36 5.99
CA THR A 88 -5.14 0.52 4.72
C THR A 88 -3.66 0.72 4.93
N TYR A 89 -2.88 -0.12 4.28
CA TYR A 89 -1.42 -0.09 4.28
C TYR A 89 -0.87 0.34 2.95
N TYR A 90 0.20 1.10 3.00
CA TYR A 90 1.06 1.39 1.87
C TYR A 90 2.34 0.57 2.01
N LEU A 91 2.67 -0.21 0.99
CA LEU A 91 3.91 -0.96 0.86
C LEU A 91 4.77 -0.30 -0.21
N ASN A 92 5.98 0.08 0.14
CA ASN A 92 7.01 0.54 -0.77
C ASN A 92 8.20 -0.41 -0.70
N VAL A 93 8.64 -0.90 -1.85
CA VAL A 93 9.84 -1.73 -2.00
C VAL A 93 10.74 -1.04 -3.01
N GLU A 94 11.93 -0.70 -2.59
CA GLU A 94 12.96 -0.05 -3.42
C GLU A 94 14.18 -0.97 -3.44
N ASN A 95 14.47 -1.54 -4.61
CA ASN A 95 15.67 -2.30 -4.86
C ASN A 95 16.76 -1.33 -5.30
N LEU A 96 17.83 -1.24 -4.52
CA LEU A 96 18.91 -0.30 -4.76
C LEU A 96 19.74 -0.73 -5.98
N PRO A 97 20.27 0.24 -6.76
CA PRO A 97 21.11 -0.07 -7.89
C PRO A 97 22.41 -0.77 -7.46
N THR A 98 22.88 -1.68 -8.30
CA THR A 98 24.17 -2.35 -8.19
C THR A 98 25.01 -2.12 -9.46
N GLU A 99 26.20 -2.71 -9.60
CA GLU A 99 26.99 -2.59 -10.83
C GLU A 99 26.28 -3.16 -12.06
N ASP A 100 25.43 -4.19 -11.87
CA ASP A 100 24.76 -4.94 -12.93
C ASP A 100 23.24 -4.69 -12.98
N TYR A 101 22.70 -3.82 -12.12
CA TYR A 101 21.26 -3.60 -11.98
C TYR A 101 20.93 -2.13 -11.68
N GLU A 102 20.06 -1.53 -12.48
CA GLU A 102 19.70 -0.11 -12.37
C GLU A 102 18.84 0.22 -11.13
N GLY A 103 18.33 -0.78 -10.43
CA GLY A 103 17.39 -0.60 -9.35
C GLY A 103 15.96 -0.39 -9.85
N ASP A 104 14.99 -0.63 -8.97
CA ASP A 104 13.58 -0.34 -9.24
C ASP A 104 12.85 0.08 -7.96
N THR A 105 11.64 0.60 -8.14
CA THR A 105 10.75 0.95 -7.04
C THR A 105 9.36 0.42 -7.33
N SER A 106 8.84 -0.34 -6.40
CA SER A 106 7.50 -0.89 -6.44
C SER A 106 6.68 -0.38 -5.26
N TYR A 107 5.42 -0.01 -5.50
CA TYR A 107 4.53 0.39 -4.41
C TYR A 107 3.12 -0.12 -4.61
N ARG A 108 2.54 -0.57 -3.53
CA ARG A 108 1.22 -1.16 -3.47
C ARG A 108 0.44 -0.62 -2.29
N VAL A 109 -0.87 -0.44 -2.49
CA VAL A 109 -1.80 -0.13 -1.41
C VAL A 109 -2.72 -1.33 -1.21
N LEU A 110 -2.94 -1.71 0.05
CA LEU A 110 -3.81 -2.82 0.43
C LEU A 110 -4.74 -2.38 1.55
N THR A 111 -6.02 -2.67 1.42
CA THR A 111 -7.01 -2.47 2.48
C THR A 111 -7.46 -3.81 3.03
N PHE A 112 -7.34 -3.98 4.34
CA PHE A 112 -7.87 -5.13 5.07
C PHE A 112 -9.21 -4.76 5.70
N ILE A 113 -10.20 -5.63 5.60
CA ILE A 113 -11.48 -5.49 6.29
C ILE A 113 -11.29 -5.98 7.72
N ARG A 114 -11.69 -5.16 8.70
CA ARG A 114 -11.46 -5.48 10.12
C ARG A 114 -12.28 -6.66 10.62
N GLU A 115 -13.47 -6.86 10.07
CA GLU A 115 -14.41 -7.88 10.53
C GLU A 115 -13.86 -9.30 10.37
N ASP A 116 -13.28 -9.60 9.22
CA ASP A 116 -12.85 -10.96 8.87
C ASP A 116 -11.38 -11.04 8.42
N GLY A 117 -10.72 -9.90 8.23
CA GLY A 117 -9.30 -9.82 7.90
C GLY A 117 -8.96 -10.07 6.44
N HIS A 118 -9.96 -10.23 5.55
CA HIS A 118 -9.64 -10.38 4.13
C HIS A 118 -9.20 -9.04 3.50
N VAL A 119 -8.50 -9.11 2.38
CA VAL A 119 -8.09 -7.96 1.60
C VAL A 119 -9.24 -7.53 0.70
N LEU A 120 -9.65 -6.27 0.82
CA LEU A 120 -10.69 -5.66 -0.01
C LEU A 120 -10.31 -5.77 -1.49
N ASN A 121 -11.23 -6.29 -2.29
CA ASN A 121 -11.08 -6.36 -3.74
C ASN A 121 -12.04 -5.40 -4.46
N VAL A 122 -11.79 -5.15 -5.74
CA VAL A 122 -12.56 -4.19 -6.54
C VAL A 122 -14.05 -4.54 -6.62
N ALA A 123 -14.36 -5.84 -6.73
CA ALA A 123 -15.74 -6.31 -6.87
C ALA A 123 -16.63 -6.06 -5.63
N GLU A 124 -16.01 -5.76 -4.48
CA GLU A 124 -16.72 -5.47 -3.22
C GLU A 124 -17.05 -3.99 -3.04
N LEU A 125 -16.55 -3.12 -3.92
CA LEU A 125 -16.73 -1.67 -3.79
C LEU A 125 -18.11 -1.20 -4.21
N THR A 126 -18.74 -1.84 -5.18
CA THR A 126 -20.01 -1.42 -5.76
C THR A 126 -20.68 -2.55 -6.53
N ASP A 127 -22.02 -2.48 -6.63
CA ASP A 127 -22.80 -3.35 -7.53
C ASP A 127 -22.80 -2.83 -8.99
N ASP A 128 -22.43 -1.55 -9.21
CA ASP A 128 -22.31 -0.91 -10.52
C ASP A 128 -20.86 -0.91 -11.01
N MET A 129 -20.39 -2.10 -11.38
CA MET A 129 -19.02 -2.28 -11.86
C MET A 129 -18.75 -1.50 -13.16
N GLU A 130 -19.72 -1.39 -14.05
CA GLU A 130 -19.54 -0.66 -15.31
C GLU A 130 -19.24 0.84 -15.07
N SER A 131 -19.91 1.43 -14.08
CA SER A 131 -19.63 2.81 -13.69
C SER A 131 -18.25 2.95 -13.08
N LEU A 132 -17.85 2.02 -12.20
CA LEU A 132 -16.55 2.01 -11.58
C LEU A 132 -15.42 1.83 -12.60
N ASP A 133 -15.56 0.90 -13.54
CA ASP A 133 -14.59 0.65 -14.60
C ASP A 133 -14.34 1.91 -15.44
N ARG A 134 -15.42 2.63 -15.80
CA ARG A 134 -15.31 3.91 -16.53
C ARG A 134 -14.59 4.98 -15.72
N GLN A 135 -14.83 5.05 -14.42
CA GLN A 135 -14.15 5.99 -13.53
C GLN A 135 -12.65 5.64 -13.42
N ILE A 136 -12.31 4.38 -13.17
CA ILE A 136 -10.91 3.91 -13.10
C ILE A 136 -10.18 4.24 -14.40
N LEU A 137 -10.77 3.90 -15.55
CA LEU A 137 -10.18 4.19 -16.86
C LEU A 137 -9.98 5.70 -17.08
N SER A 138 -10.99 6.51 -16.76
CA SER A 138 -10.93 7.96 -16.92
C SER A 138 -9.84 8.60 -16.05
N HIS A 139 -9.76 8.24 -14.78
CA HIS A 139 -8.74 8.76 -13.86
C HIS A 139 -7.34 8.26 -14.24
N THR A 140 -7.20 6.98 -14.67
CA THR A 140 -5.92 6.45 -15.15
C THR A 140 -5.44 7.19 -16.39
N ARG A 141 -6.32 7.54 -17.32
CA ARG A 141 -5.95 8.36 -18.49
C ARG A 141 -5.40 9.74 -18.10
N LEU A 142 -5.92 10.33 -17.02
CA LEU A 142 -5.48 11.64 -16.55
C LEU A 142 -4.15 11.56 -15.77
N GLU A 143 -3.97 10.53 -14.96
CA GLU A 143 -2.83 10.42 -14.03
C GLU A 143 -1.67 9.60 -14.62
N ASN A 144 -1.98 8.49 -15.34
CA ASN A 144 -1.01 7.51 -15.81
C ASN A 144 -1.43 6.88 -17.15
N ALA A 145 -1.66 7.69 -18.20
CA ALA A 145 -2.11 7.19 -19.51
C ALA A 145 -1.21 6.08 -20.09
N TRP A 146 0.09 6.12 -19.84
CA TRP A 146 1.07 5.12 -20.30
C TRP A 146 0.77 3.71 -19.74
N ALA A 147 0.13 3.60 -18.57
CA ALA A 147 -0.19 2.31 -17.97
C ALA A 147 -1.25 1.54 -18.79
N ILE A 148 -2.15 2.26 -19.47
CA ILE A 148 -3.15 1.65 -20.35
C ILE A 148 -2.45 1.03 -21.56
N ASP A 149 -1.51 1.76 -22.17
CA ASP A 149 -0.75 1.26 -23.32
C ASP A 149 0.16 0.08 -22.91
N ALA A 150 0.79 0.17 -21.73
CA ALA A 150 1.64 -0.90 -21.20
C ALA A 150 0.88 -2.21 -20.91
N LEU A 151 -0.42 -2.12 -20.61
CA LEU A 151 -1.29 -3.27 -20.40
C LEU A 151 -1.93 -3.80 -21.71
N GLY A 152 -1.60 -3.22 -22.87
CA GLY A 152 -2.08 -3.69 -24.18
C GLY A 152 -3.28 -2.92 -24.71
N GLY A 153 -3.64 -1.80 -24.11
CA GLY A 153 -4.76 -0.96 -24.51
C GLY A 153 -5.95 -1.02 -23.54
N GLU A 154 -7.03 -0.34 -23.91
CA GLU A 154 -8.18 -0.17 -23.01
C GLU A 154 -8.93 -1.46 -22.70
N GLU A 155 -9.07 -2.36 -23.65
CA GLU A 155 -9.79 -3.62 -23.47
C GLU A 155 -9.06 -4.52 -22.46
N GLU A 156 -7.77 -4.69 -22.63
CA GLU A 156 -6.91 -5.45 -21.73
C GLU A 156 -6.80 -4.79 -20.36
N PHE A 157 -6.71 -3.45 -20.31
CA PHE A 157 -6.73 -2.68 -19.06
C PHE A 157 -8.01 -2.94 -18.26
N LEU A 158 -9.20 -2.85 -18.89
CA LEU A 158 -10.48 -3.10 -18.25
C LEU A 158 -10.60 -4.55 -17.77
N ALA A 159 -10.10 -5.51 -18.54
CA ALA A 159 -10.11 -6.92 -18.16
C ALA A 159 -9.27 -7.22 -16.91
N GLN A 160 -8.29 -6.37 -16.59
CA GLN A 160 -7.43 -6.54 -15.40
C GLN A 160 -7.99 -5.88 -14.14
N ILE A 161 -9.01 -5.00 -14.24
CA ILE A 161 -9.56 -4.26 -13.08
C ILE A 161 -9.89 -5.17 -11.88
N PRO A 162 -10.46 -6.38 -12.04
CA PRO A 162 -10.73 -7.27 -10.91
C PRO A 162 -9.48 -7.67 -10.10
N ASN A 163 -8.29 -7.56 -10.70
CA ASN A 163 -7.01 -7.92 -10.09
C ASN A 163 -6.29 -6.71 -9.44
N TYR A 164 -6.88 -5.51 -9.52
CA TYR A 164 -6.27 -4.33 -8.92
C TYR A 164 -6.34 -4.39 -7.40
N SER A 165 -5.29 -3.93 -6.73
CA SER A 165 -5.35 -3.71 -5.29
C SER A 165 -5.98 -2.36 -4.98
N VAL A 166 -6.74 -2.31 -3.89
CA VAL A 166 -7.55 -1.17 -3.49
C VAL A 166 -7.05 -0.60 -2.18
N GLY A 167 -6.86 0.72 -2.17
CA GLY A 167 -6.58 1.49 -0.96
C GLY A 167 -7.74 2.41 -0.63
N VAL A 168 -8.36 2.21 0.54
CA VAL A 168 -9.31 3.17 1.11
C VAL A 168 -8.54 4.26 1.85
N THR A 169 -8.82 5.52 1.57
CA THR A 169 -8.15 6.66 2.20
C THR A 169 -9.16 7.74 2.60
N THR A 170 -8.72 8.74 3.36
CA THR A 170 -9.57 9.90 3.68
C THR A 170 -9.95 10.72 2.44
N ARG A 171 -9.23 10.56 1.33
CA ARG A 171 -9.44 11.31 0.08
C ARG A 171 -10.26 10.53 -0.95
N GLY A 172 -10.35 9.21 -0.81
CA GLY A 172 -11.04 8.34 -1.76
C GLY A 172 -10.41 6.98 -1.90
N LEU A 173 -10.54 6.40 -3.06
CA LEU A 173 -9.99 5.10 -3.42
C LEU A 173 -8.73 5.27 -4.25
N THR A 174 -7.70 4.49 -3.94
CA THR A 174 -6.47 4.37 -4.72
C THR A 174 -6.42 2.98 -5.34
N PHE A 175 -6.11 2.89 -6.63
CA PHE A 175 -6.00 1.62 -7.36
C PHE A 175 -4.55 1.39 -7.78
N CYS A 176 -4.03 0.21 -7.50
CA CYS A 176 -2.68 -0.20 -7.89
C CYS A 176 -2.70 -1.53 -8.62
N TYR A 177 -1.79 -1.68 -9.60
CA TYR A 177 -1.60 -2.92 -10.34
C TYR A 177 -0.15 -3.10 -10.78
N SER A 178 0.25 -4.35 -11.02
CA SER A 178 1.56 -4.67 -11.58
C SER A 178 1.51 -4.52 -13.10
N VAL A 179 1.99 -3.39 -13.61
CA VAL A 179 2.09 -3.12 -15.06
C VAL A 179 3.31 -3.80 -15.67
N ILE A 180 4.39 -3.92 -14.88
CA ILE A 180 5.61 -4.65 -15.24
C ILE A 180 5.75 -5.78 -14.22
N GLU A 181 6.17 -6.97 -14.66
CA GLU A 181 6.28 -8.15 -13.80
C GLU A 181 7.03 -7.83 -12.49
N GLY A 182 6.35 -8.06 -11.37
CA GLY A 182 6.86 -7.79 -10.03
C GLY A 182 6.81 -6.32 -9.58
N THR A 183 6.56 -5.36 -10.47
CA THR A 183 6.54 -3.93 -10.15
C THR A 183 5.12 -3.41 -10.08
N TRP A 184 4.65 -3.09 -8.87
CA TRP A 184 3.33 -2.51 -8.62
C TRP A 184 3.39 -0.99 -8.69
N LEU A 185 2.40 -0.39 -9.33
CA LEU A 185 2.29 1.06 -9.49
C LEU A 185 0.87 1.53 -9.17
N SER A 186 0.75 2.76 -8.67
CA SER A 186 -0.53 3.44 -8.56
C SER A 186 -1.02 3.80 -9.97
N LEU A 187 -2.22 3.35 -10.31
CA LEU A 187 -2.85 3.66 -11.59
C LEU A 187 -3.61 4.98 -11.53
N CYS A 188 -4.45 5.12 -10.51
CA CYS A 188 -5.25 6.32 -10.31
C CYS A 188 -5.76 6.45 -8.88
N ASN A 189 -6.29 7.65 -8.59
CA ASN A 189 -7.01 7.96 -7.36
C ASN A 189 -8.41 8.49 -7.72
N ILE A 190 -9.46 7.89 -7.14
CA ILE A 190 -10.83 8.35 -7.31
C ILE A 190 -11.25 9.09 -6.03
N PRO A 191 -11.57 10.39 -6.11
CA PRO A 191 -11.97 11.18 -4.94
C PRO A 191 -13.22 10.62 -4.25
N SER A 192 -13.29 10.73 -2.92
CA SER A 192 -14.43 10.26 -2.12
C SER A 192 -15.78 10.87 -2.55
N ALA A 193 -15.77 12.09 -3.09
CA ALA A 193 -16.97 12.75 -3.57
C ALA A 193 -17.59 12.05 -4.79
N GLU A 194 -16.76 11.37 -5.60
CA GLU A 194 -17.22 10.63 -6.79
C GLU A 194 -17.67 9.22 -6.45
N VAL A 195 -17.09 8.61 -5.41
CA VAL A 195 -17.42 7.24 -4.97
C VAL A 195 -18.74 7.19 -4.19
N ARG A 196 -19.10 8.28 -3.48
CA ARG A 196 -20.29 8.35 -2.60
C ARG A 196 -21.58 8.76 -3.31
N SER A 197 -21.62 8.82 -4.62
CA SER A 197 -22.83 9.16 -5.35
C SER A 197 -23.83 8.00 -5.41
N LYS A 198 -24.27 7.54 -4.22
CA LYS A 198 -25.50 6.76 -3.99
C LYS A 198 -26.25 7.31 -2.78
#